data_43ff6d28b97c424e13542a254a772d20
#
_entry.id   43ff6d28b97c424e13542a254a772d20
#
_cell.length_a   1.000
_cell.length_b   1.000
_cell.length_c   1.000
_cell.angle_alpha   90.00
_cell.angle_beta   90.00
_cell.angle_gamma   90.00
#
_symmetry.space_group_name_H-M   'P 1'
#
loop_
_entity.id
_entity.type
_entity.pdbx_description
1 polymer ?
#
loop_
_entity_poly.entity_id
_entity_poly.type
_entity_poly.pdbx_seq_one_letter_code
_entity_poly.pdbx_strand_id
1 'polypeptide(L)'
;MVRKIAFVLAASVVCVPGTAVTAAADPVPTVMAALGDSISAGFNACGWYVACTSRSWSAGDAVGVDSHYLRLLAIGPAIKGHNLNFAVPGSTSADLAAQAQKAVAAKAAYVTILIGAQDACVSRESHMTPVATYRARVDRALAVLAPAGVKVFAASIPDIKRLWRIGKENAVAKSFWALGRICPTMLADAGSIAKKDQARRNRVRERVQDYNAEMANACAAYGPGCRYDGGAVFSYPYTLDHISKWDFFHPNADGQRALAQTTFKMGFPWVMDPLTQAPPALAR
;
A
#
# COMPACT_ATOMS: atom_id res chain seq x y z
N MET A 1 -77.39 -12.60 34.35
CA MET A 1 -76.82 -12.19 33.04
C MET A 1 -75.76 -11.12 33.30
N VAL A 2 -74.53 -11.45 33.28
CA VAL A 2 -73.39 -10.54 33.53
C VAL A 2 -72.72 -10.26 32.20
N ARG A 3 -72.78 -9.03 31.67
CA ARG A 3 -72.11 -8.58 30.45
C ARG A 3 -70.61 -8.28 30.76
N LYS A 4 -69.70 -9.01 30.15
CA LYS A 4 -68.27 -8.69 30.16
C LYS A 4 -68.02 -7.62 29.11
N ILE A 5 -67.51 -6.46 29.54
CA ILE A 5 -67.02 -5.38 28.68
C ILE A 5 -65.55 -5.64 28.47
N ALA A 6 -65.09 -5.91 27.22
CA ALA A 6 -63.71 -6.02 26.84
C ALA A 6 -63.16 -4.64 26.43
N PHE A 7 -62.12 -4.17 27.15
CA PHE A 7 -61.37 -2.97 26.78
C PHE A 7 -60.27 -3.39 25.78
N VAL A 8 -60.32 -2.81 24.59
CA VAL A 8 -59.23 -2.93 23.59
C VAL A 8 -58.29 -1.74 23.79
N LEU A 9 -57.07 -2.03 24.27
CA LEU A 9 -55.99 -1.03 24.30
C LEU A 9 -55.35 -0.95 22.91
N ALA A 10 -55.53 0.17 22.23
CA ALA A 10 -54.81 0.50 21.01
C ALA A 10 -53.40 1.03 21.36
N ALA A 11 -52.36 0.28 21.07
CA ALA A 11 -51.00 0.73 21.21
C ALA A 11 -50.59 1.57 19.98
N SER A 12 -50.42 2.87 20.16
CA SER A 12 -49.95 3.80 19.16
C SER A 12 -48.41 3.67 19.03
N VAL A 13 -47.91 3.12 17.93
CA VAL A 13 -46.49 3.10 17.60
C VAL A 13 -46.10 4.49 17.09
N VAL A 14 -45.35 5.23 17.92
CA VAL A 14 -44.75 6.50 17.50
C VAL A 14 -43.45 6.17 16.71
N CYS A 15 -43.50 6.28 15.38
CA CYS A 15 -42.32 6.29 14.52
C CYS A 15 -41.56 7.60 14.75
N VAL A 16 -40.45 7.54 15.47
CA VAL A 16 -39.49 8.64 15.54
C VAL A 16 -38.68 8.63 14.24
N PRO A 17 -38.69 9.70 13.42
CA PRO A 17 -37.86 9.76 12.24
C PRO A 17 -36.39 9.77 12.69
N GLY A 18 -35.65 8.69 12.39
CA GLY A 18 -34.22 8.63 12.58
C GLY A 18 -33.56 9.68 11.68
N THR A 19 -32.98 10.71 12.27
CA THR A 19 -32.08 11.62 11.55
C THR A 19 -30.90 10.82 11.06
N ALA A 20 -30.82 10.56 9.75
CA ALA A 20 -29.64 10.02 9.11
C ALA A 20 -28.50 11.04 9.33
N VAL A 21 -27.57 10.73 10.24
CA VAL A 21 -26.33 11.48 10.38
C VAL A 21 -25.54 11.18 9.11
N THR A 22 -25.57 12.09 8.15
CA THR A 22 -24.65 12.05 7.02
C THR A 22 -23.23 12.19 7.59
N ALA A 23 -22.46 11.10 7.56
CA ALA A 23 -21.04 11.18 7.90
C ALA A 23 -20.41 12.24 6.98
N ALA A 24 -19.89 13.30 7.57
CA ALA A 24 -19.15 14.31 6.83
C ALA A 24 -18.00 13.60 6.10
N ALA A 25 -17.82 13.91 4.81
CA ALA A 25 -16.70 13.36 4.05
C ALA A 25 -15.39 13.77 4.74
N ASP A 26 -14.47 12.81 4.90
CA ASP A 26 -13.14 13.11 5.44
C ASP A 26 -12.49 14.23 4.61
N PRO A 27 -11.92 15.25 5.22
CA PRO A 27 -11.26 16.33 4.48
C PRO A 27 -10.04 15.80 3.71
N VAL A 28 -9.79 16.38 2.53
CA VAL A 28 -8.58 16.08 1.75
C VAL A 28 -7.35 16.40 2.60
N PRO A 29 -6.37 15.48 2.73
CA PRO A 29 -5.20 15.71 3.57
C PRO A 29 -4.35 16.86 3.05
N THR A 30 -3.85 17.70 3.95
CA THR A 30 -2.97 18.82 3.63
C THR A 30 -1.49 18.47 3.66
N VAL A 31 -1.13 17.36 4.31
CA VAL A 31 0.24 16.80 4.36
C VAL A 31 0.15 15.30 4.18
N MET A 32 0.95 14.74 3.28
CA MET A 32 1.09 13.30 3.14
C MET A 32 2.54 12.84 3.28
N ALA A 33 2.72 11.57 3.64
CA ALA A 33 4.03 10.94 3.67
C ALA A 33 4.01 9.53 3.08
N ALA A 34 5.04 9.19 2.31
CA ALA A 34 5.33 7.82 1.88
C ALA A 34 6.25 7.15 2.89
N LEU A 35 5.88 5.97 3.37
CA LEU A 35 6.71 5.09 4.18
C LEU A 35 6.98 3.80 3.42
N GLY A 36 8.08 3.14 3.75
CA GLY A 36 8.40 1.86 3.14
C GLY A 36 9.87 1.71 2.77
N ASP A 37 10.08 0.92 1.73
CA ASP A 37 11.41 0.57 1.22
C ASP A 37 11.74 1.29 -0.11
N SER A 38 12.61 0.68 -0.90
CA SER A 38 13.06 1.18 -2.20
C SER A 38 11.93 1.43 -3.20
N ILE A 39 10.82 0.67 -3.12
CA ILE A 39 9.69 0.84 -4.04
C ILE A 39 9.01 2.19 -3.76
N SER A 40 8.72 2.50 -2.49
CA SER A 40 8.13 3.78 -2.09
C SER A 40 9.10 4.95 -2.24
N ALA A 41 10.42 4.71 -2.13
CA ALA A 41 11.44 5.72 -2.40
C ALA A 41 11.62 6.00 -3.91
N GLY A 42 10.96 5.25 -4.80
CA GLY A 42 11.13 5.36 -6.24
C GLY A 42 12.53 4.96 -6.71
N PHE A 43 13.21 4.04 -6.01
CA PHE A 43 14.57 3.63 -6.36
C PHE A 43 14.63 3.09 -7.78
N ASN A 44 15.62 3.52 -8.55
CA ASN A 44 15.82 3.19 -9.97
C ASN A 44 14.69 3.64 -10.92
N ALA A 45 13.68 4.36 -10.45
CA ALA A 45 12.64 4.89 -11.35
C ALA A 45 13.17 5.97 -12.31
N CYS A 46 14.26 6.66 -11.93
CA CYS A 46 15.04 7.56 -12.81
C CYS A 46 16.26 6.87 -13.44
N GLY A 47 16.59 5.64 -13.02
CA GLY A 47 17.86 4.97 -13.31
C GLY A 47 18.97 5.38 -12.34
N TRP A 48 20.22 4.96 -12.65
CA TRP A 48 21.43 5.38 -11.94
C TRP A 48 21.57 4.94 -10.47
N TYR A 49 20.85 3.90 -10.03
CA TYR A 49 20.92 3.37 -8.66
C TYR A 49 20.68 4.43 -7.57
N VAL A 50 19.75 5.35 -7.83
CA VAL A 50 19.37 6.41 -6.90
C VAL A 50 17.90 6.30 -6.51
N ALA A 51 17.56 6.77 -5.31
CA ALA A 51 16.20 7.05 -4.91
C ALA A 51 15.69 8.26 -5.72
N CYS A 52 14.61 8.07 -6.45
CA CYS A 52 13.98 9.09 -7.28
C CYS A 52 12.60 9.40 -6.71
N THR A 53 12.57 10.10 -5.58
CA THR A 53 11.33 10.39 -4.84
C THR A 53 10.29 11.12 -5.66
N SER A 54 10.71 11.93 -6.65
CA SER A 54 9.81 12.58 -7.61
C SER A 54 9.00 11.58 -8.45
N ARG A 55 9.51 10.37 -8.66
CA ARG A 55 8.80 9.29 -9.37
C ARG A 55 8.21 8.22 -8.43
N SER A 56 8.08 8.51 -7.15
CA SER A 56 7.38 7.64 -6.21
C SER A 56 5.89 7.51 -6.59
N TRP A 57 5.35 6.31 -6.58
CA TRP A 57 3.91 6.03 -6.78
C TRP A 57 3.02 6.76 -5.77
N SER A 58 3.55 7.03 -4.60
CA SER A 58 2.86 7.64 -3.47
C SER A 58 3.04 9.16 -3.46
N ALA A 59 4.21 9.63 -3.04
CA ALA A 59 4.50 11.03 -2.77
C ALA A 59 5.24 11.75 -3.93
N GLY A 60 5.33 11.13 -5.12
CA GLY A 60 6.04 11.70 -6.26
C GLY A 60 5.30 12.89 -6.89
N ASP A 61 6.06 13.84 -7.41
CA ASP A 61 5.56 15.04 -8.12
C ASP A 61 5.79 15.00 -9.65
N ALA A 62 6.40 13.92 -10.16
CA ALA A 62 6.55 13.75 -11.60
C ALA A 62 5.22 13.42 -12.27
N VAL A 63 4.75 14.30 -13.17
CA VAL A 63 3.45 14.20 -13.86
C VAL A 63 3.21 12.84 -14.51
N GLY A 64 4.27 12.23 -15.10
CA GLY A 64 4.15 10.94 -15.79
C GLY A 64 3.86 9.75 -14.87
N VAL A 65 3.98 9.89 -13.54
CA VAL A 65 3.65 8.84 -12.56
C VAL A 65 2.20 8.95 -12.09
N ASP A 66 1.65 10.15 -12.04
CA ASP A 66 0.29 10.40 -11.57
C ASP A 66 0.05 9.77 -10.18
N SER A 67 0.92 10.12 -9.25
CA SER A 67 1.00 9.58 -7.89
C SER A 67 -0.23 9.88 -7.02
N HIS A 68 -0.32 9.28 -5.83
CA HIS A 68 -1.33 9.67 -4.84
C HIS A 68 -1.27 11.18 -4.54
N TYR A 69 -0.05 11.73 -4.42
CA TYR A 69 0.11 13.17 -4.19
C TYR A 69 -0.51 14.01 -5.31
N LEU A 70 -0.21 13.72 -6.57
CA LEU A 70 -0.73 14.50 -7.70
C LEU A 70 -2.25 14.42 -7.80
N ARG A 71 -2.81 13.26 -7.53
CA ARG A 71 -4.27 13.06 -7.50
C ARG A 71 -4.93 13.81 -6.34
N LEU A 72 -4.30 13.82 -5.16
CA LEU A 72 -4.77 14.61 -4.03
C LEU A 72 -4.64 16.12 -4.29
N LEU A 73 -3.55 16.54 -4.94
CA LEU A 73 -3.33 17.94 -5.32
C LEU A 73 -4.41 18.44 -6.30
N ALA A 74 -4.88 17.58 -7.20
CA ALA A 74 -5.96 17.92 -8.12
C ALA A 74 -7.31 18.14 -7.42
N ILE A 75 -7.53 17.50 -6.25
CA ILE A 75 -8.76 17.63 -5.45
C ILE A 75 -8.65 18.77 -4.43
N GLY A 76 -7.48 18.94 -3.80
CA GLY A 76 -7.27 19.90 -2.73
C GLY A 76 -5.89 20.58 -2.82
N PRO A 77 -5.81 21.84 -3.27
CA PRO A 77 -4.54 22.52 -3.50
C PRO A 77 -3.73 22.78 -2.22
N ALA A 78 -4.33 22.65 -1.04
CA ALA A 78 -3.65 22.86 0.25
C ALA A 78 -2.50 21.85 0.50
N ILE A 79 -2.48 20.70 -0.17
CA ILE A 79 -1.38 19.72 -0.08
C ILE A 79 -0.14 20.11 -0.90
N LYS A 80 -0.20 21.19 -1.69
CA LYS A 80 0.91 21.59 -2.59
C LYS A 80 2.24 21.73 -1.85
N GLY A 81 3.25 20.93 -2.26
CA GLY A 81 4.57 20.93 -1.66
C GLY A 81 4.68 20.17 -0.32
N HIS A 82 3.62 19.51 0.14
CA HIS A 82 3.59 18.74 1.38
C HIS A 82 3.53 17.22 1.12
N ASN A 83 4.34 16.76 0.18
CA ASN A 83 4.47 15.37 -0.28
C ASN A 83 5.77 14.75 0.22
N LEU A 84 5.83 14.44 1.50
CA LEU A 84 7.04 13.93 2.15
C LEU A 84 7.30 12.46 1.75
N ASN A 85 8.57 12.09 1.66
CA ASN A 85 8.96 10.71 1.43
C ASN A 85 9.99 10.28 2.48
N PHE A 86 9.59 9.43 3.41
CA PHE A 86 10.45 8.88 4.46
C PHE A 86 10.83 7.42 4.19
N ALA A 87 10.44 6.88 3.03
CA ALA A 87 10.86 5.54 2.60
C ALA A 87 12.37 5.53 2.30
N VAL A 88 13.02 4.45 2.68
CA VAL A 88 14.48 4.30 2.53
C VAL A 88 14.77 3.00 1.79
N PRO A 89 15.56 3.04 0.68
CA PRO A 89 16.00 1.82 0.02
C PRO A 89 16.71 0.88 1.00
N GLY A 90 16.34 -0.41 0.96
CA GLY A 90 16.89 -1.42 1.86
C GLY A 90 16.16 -1.56 3.20
N SER A 91 15.21 -0.67 3.53
CA SER A 91 14.41 -0.79 4.76
C SER A 91 13.62 -2.09 4.81
N THR A 92 13.53 -2.63 6.01
CA THR A 92 12.66 -3.75 6.39
C THR A 92 11.51 -3.26 7.26
N SER A 93 10.63 -4.16 7.65
CA SER A 93 9.58 -3.88 8.64
C SER A 93 10.13 -3.32 9.97
N ALA A 94 11.41 -3.55 10.31
CA ALA A 94 12.06 -3.03 11.51
C ALA A 94 12.17 -1.50 11.52
N ASP A 95 12.27 -0.89 10.33
CA ASP A 95 12.50 0.55 10.19
C ASP A 95 11.20 1.36 10.18
N LEU A 96 10.06 0.67 10.00
CA LEU A 96 8.77 1.32 9.74
C LEU A 96 8.32 2.23 10.89
N ALA A 97 8.55 1.84 12.14
CA ALA A 97 8.16 2.65 13.30
C ALA A 97 8.91 3.99 13.37
N ALA A 98 10.20 3.99 13.01
CA ALA A 98 10.98 5.22 12.94
C ALA A 98 10.52 6.14 11.78
N GLN A 99 10.14 5.55 10.65
CA GLN A 99 9.54 6.30 9.55
C GLN A 99 8.18 6.88 9.94
N ALA A 100 7.35 6.13 10.68
CA ALA A 100 6.07 6.59 11.22
C ALA A 100 6.23 7.77 12.19
N GLN A 101 7.25 7.74 13.06
CA GLN A 101 7.59 8.86 13.95
C GLN A 101 7.90 10.15 13.16
N LYS A 102 8.66 10.04 12.07
CA LYS A 102 8.94 11.19 11.18
C LYS A 102 7.66 11.74 10.55
N ALA A 103 6.75 10.86 10.11
CA ALA A 103 5.47 11.28 9.54
C ALA A 103 4.61 12.04 10.56
N VAL A 104 4.52 11.55 11.80
CA VAL A 104 3.81 12.23 12.90
C VAL A 104 4.46 13.58 13.22
N ALA A 105 5.78 13.64 13.36
CA ALA A 105 6.51 14.89 13.61
C ALA A 105 6.28 15.93 12.51
N ALA A 106 6.13 15.48 11.26
CA ALA A 106 5.81 16.31 10.10
C ALA A 106 4.31 16.61 9.96
N LYS A 107 3.47 16.18 10.91
CA LYS A 107 2.00 16.37 10.90
C LYS A 107 1.33 15.80 9.65
N ALA A 108 1.83 14.68 9.13
CA ALA A 108 1.19 14.00 8.01
C ALA A 108 -0.21 13.51 8.42
N ALA A 109 -1.22 13.96 7.70
CA ALA A 109 -2.61 13.51 7.89
C ALA A 109 -2.91 12.23 7.10
N TYR A 110 -2.12 11.96 6.06
CA TYR A 110 -2.21 10.76 5.23
C TYR A 110 -0.85 10.12 5.04
N VAL A 111 -0.79 8.81 5.20
CA VAL A 111 0.42 8.01 5.05
C VAL A 111 0.13 6.83 4.13
N THR A 112 1.03 6.55 3.19
CA THR A 112 1.06 5.29 2.45
C THR A 112 2.18 4.41 2.98
N ILE A 113 1.95 3.10 3.03
CA ILE A 113 2.93 2.09 3.44
C ILE A 113 3.04 1.01 2.37
N LEU A 114 4.26 0.75 1.90
CA LEU A 114 4.62 -0.45 1.14
C LEU A 114 5.96 -0.94 1.66
N ILE A 115 5.99 -2.05 2.39
CA ILE A 115 7.16 -2.57 3.09
C ILE A 115 7.11 -4.09 3.20
N GLY A 116 8.27 -4.75 3.18
CA GLY A 116 8.39 -6.18 3.43
C GLY A 116 9.09 -6.96 2.31
N ALA A 117 9.35 -6.33 1.16
CA ALA A 117 10.14 -6.98 0.12
C ALA A 117 11.53 -7.36 0.65
N GLN A 118 12.19 -6.49 1.41
CA GLN A 118 13.50 -6.76 2.01
C GLN A 118 13.44 -7.75 3.18
N ASP A 119 12.30 -7.90 3.86
CA ASP A 119 12.09 -8.94 4.87
C ASP A 119 12.13 -10.35 4.26
N ALA A 120 11.77 -10.48 2.97
CA ALA A 120 11.81 -11.74 2.22
C ALA A 120 13.05 -11.88 1.33
N CYS A 121 13.58 -10.77 0.78
CA CYS A 121 14.71 -10.73 -0.15
C CYS A 121 16.06 -10.72 0.58
N VAL A 122 16.41 -11.83 1.18
CA VAL A 122 17.61 -12.01 2.00
C VAL A 122 18.57 -13.06 1.40
N SER A 123 19.74 -13.25 2.00
CA SER A 123 20.77 -14.16 1.49
C SER A 123 20.36 -15.64 1.51
N ARG A 124 19.50 -16.05 2.42
CA ARG A 124 18.95 -17.41 2.57
C ARG A 124 17.60 -17.41 3.28
N GLU A 125 16.77 -18.42 3.05
CA GLU A 125 15.41 -18.53 3.58
C GLU A 125 15.32 -18.45 5.12
N SER A 126 16.32 -19.00 5.82
CA SER A 126 16.36 -18.93 7.30
C SER A 126 16.56 -17.51 7.85
N HIS A 127 16.94 -16.56 7.00
CA HIS A 127 17.10 -15.14 7.37
C HIS A 127 15.86 -14.29 7.05
N MET A 128 14.85 -14.85 6.40
CA MET A 128 13.58 -14.12 6.20
C MET A 128 12.98 -13.78 7.55
N THR A 129 12.50 -12.55 7.71
CA THR A 129 11.83 -12.13 8.95
C THR A 129 10.70 -13.10 9.30
N PRO A 130 10.63 -13.63 10.52
CA PRO A 130 9.49 -14.45 10.93
C PRO A 130 8.18 -13.67 10.83
N VAL A 131 7.10 -14.33 10.41
CA VAL A 131 5.79 -13.68 10.15
C VAL A 131 5.29 -12.93 11.39
N ALA A 132 5.35 -13.55 12.58
CA ALA A 132 4.96 -12.90 13.83
C ALA A 132 5.81 -11.67 14.15
N THR A 133 7.11 -11.69 13.81
CA THR A 133 8.00 -10.54 13.99
C THR A 133 7.63 -9.41 13.03
N TYR A 134 7.34 -9.73 11.76
CA TYR A 134 6.86 -8.76 10.78
C TYR A 134 5.57 -8.09 11.29
N ARG A 135 4.59 -8.88 11.72
CA ARG A 135 3.34 -8.37 12.28
C ARG A 135 3.58 -7.44 13.47
N ALA A 136 4.36 -7.83 14.45
CA ALA A 136 4.65 -7.02 15.63
C ALA A 136 5.33 -5.68 15.28
N ARG A 137 6.15 -5.65 14.22
CA ARG A 137 6.80 -4.42 13.72
C ARG A 137 5.81 -3.49 13.03
N VAL A 138 4.90 -4.04 12.21
CA VAL A 138 3.80 -3.29 11.59
C VAL A 138 2.88 -2.71 12.65
N ASP A 139 2.44 -3.52 13.62
CA ASP A 139 1.58 -3.05 14.73
C ASP A 139 2.23 -1.90 15.50
N ARG A 140 3.54 -1.98 15.76
CA ARG A 140 4.29 -0.90 16.42
C ARG A 140 4.27 0.39 15.61
N ALA A 141 4.43 0.32 14.30
CA ALA A 141 4.39 1.49 13.43
C ALA A 141 2.99 2.11 13.38
N LEU A 142 1.96 1.29 13.28
CA LEU A 142 0.56 1.74 13.30
C LEU A 142 0.19 2.34 14.66
N ALA A 143 0.69 1.80 15.77
CA ALA A 143 0.50 2.37 17.11
C ALA A 143 1.13 3.77 17.26
N VAL A 144 2.18 4.10 16.50
CA VAL A 144 2.74 5.46 16.44
C VAL A 144 1.81 6.42 15.70
N LEU A 145 1.15 5.96 14.62
CA LEU A 145 0.29 6.80 13.78
C LEU A 145 -1.12 7.02 14.39
N ALA A 146 -1.62 6.06 15.14
CA ALA A 146 -3.01 6.04 15.63
C ALA A 146 -3.38 7.25 16.53
N PRO A 147 -2.56 7.66 17.54
CA PRO A 147 -2.91 8.80 18.40
C PRO A 147 -3.01 10.12 17.65
N ALA A 148 -2.32 10.25 16.50
CA ALA A 148 -2.37 11.44 15.66
C ALA A 148 -3.54 11.40 14.65
N GLY A 149 -4.38 10.36 14.67
CA GLY A 149 -5.52 10.22 13.75
C GLY A 149 -5.15 10.08 12.28
N VAL A 150 -3.92 9.61 11.98
CA VAL A 150 -3.40 9.52 10.61
C VAL A 150 -4.22 8.54 9.78
N LYS A 151 -4.64 8.93 8.60
CA LYS A 151 -5.21 8.00 7.61
C LYS A 151 -4.08 7.20 6.96
N VAL A 152 -4.17 5.89 7.00
CA VAL A 152 -3.15 4.98 6.50
C VAL A 152 -3.66 4.22 5.28
N PHE A 153 -2.90 4.25 4.19
CA PHE A 153 -3.09 3.34 3.08
C PHE A 153 -1.95 2.33 3.04
N ALA A 154 -2.27 1.06 3.22
CA ALA A 154 -1.31 -0.04 3.19
C ALA A 154 -1.42 -0.81 1.86
N ALA A 155 -0.34 -0.82 1.09
CA ALA A 155 -0.24 -1.58 -0.14
C ALA A 155 0.39 -2.96 0.11
N SER A 156 -0.08 -3.97 -0.61
CA SER A 156 0.53 -5.29 -0.60
C SER A 156 1.91 -5.28 -1.28
N ILE A 157 2.80 -6.13 -0.82
CA ILE A 157 4.09 -6.40 -1.46
C ILE A 157 3.82 -7.06 -2.82
N PRO A 158 4.44 -6.62 -3.93
CA PRO A 158 4.30 -7.27 -5.23
C PRO A 158 4.69 -8.75 -5.21
N ASP A 159 4.10 -9.58 -6.10
CA ASP A 159 4.53 -10.99 -6.28
C ASP A 159 5.95 -11.07 -6.85
N ILE A 160 6.96 -11.17 -5.97
CA ILE A 160 8.37 -11.27 -6.36
C ILE A 160 8.63 -12.52 -7.22
N LYS A 161 7.84 -13.58 -7.06
CA LYS A 161 7.94 -14.76 -7.93
C LYS A 161 7.46 -14.45 -9.36
N ARG A 162 6.52 -13.49 -9.53
CA ARG A 162 6.14 -13.01 -10.85
C ARG A 162 7.33 -12.34 -11.54
N LEU A 163 8.08 -11.51 -10.81
CA LEU A 163 9.31 -10.89 -11.34
C LEU A 163 10.28 -11.95 -11.88
N TRP A 164 10.53 -13.01 -11.11
CA TRP A 164 11.31 -14.14 -11.60
C TRP A 164 10.73 -14.73 -12.89
N ARG A 165 9.39 -14.96 -12.95
CA ARG A 165 8.75 -15.55 -14.14
C ARG A 165 8.93 -14.72 -15.41
N ILE A 166 8.81 -13.40 -15.32
CA ILE A 166 8.92 -12.51 -16.48
C ILE A 166 10.36 -12.27 -16.90
N GLY A 167 11.32 -12.38 -15.98
CA GLY A 167 12.74 -12.09 -16.26
C GLY A 167 13.65 -13.31 -16.41
N LYS A 168 13.20 -14.53 -16.05
CA LYS A 168 14.06 -15.74 -16.04
C LYS A 168 14.62 -16.15 -17.40
N GLU A 169 14.01 -15.76 -18.49
CA GLU A 169 14.51 -16.01 -19.86
C GLU A 169 15.39 -14.86 -20.37
N ASN A 170 15.39 -13.71 -19.71
CA ASN A 170 16.22 -12.58 -20.09
C ASN A 170 17.65 -12.75 -19.53
N ALA A 171 18.63 -12.93 -20.42
CA ALA A 171 20.03 -13.17 -20.04
C ALA A 171 20.62 -11.99 -19.25
N VAL A 172 20.27 -10.75 -19.63
CA VAL A 172 20.76 -9.55 -18.96
C VAL A 172 20.21 -9.46 -17.54
N ALA A 173 18.90 -9.68 -17.36
CA ALA A 173 18.28 -9.71 -16.04
C ALA A 173 18.93 -10.74 -15.11
N LYS A 174 19.16 -11.96 -15.61
CA LYS A 174 19.85 -13.02 -14.85
C LYS A 174 21.25 -12.61 -14.42
N SER A 175 21.99 -11.94 -15.30
CA SER A 175 23.33 -11.43 -14.98
C SER A 175 23.30 -10.36 -13.90
N PHE A 176 22.36 -9.39 -13.98
CA PHE A 176 22.19 -8.39 -12.93
C PHE A 176 21.83 -9.02 -11.58
N TRP A 177 20.90 -9.97 -11.57
CA TRP A 177 20.49 -10.65 -10.34
C TRP A 177 21.61 -11.44 -9.68
N ALA A 178 22.41 -12.13 -10.50
CA ALA A 178 23.52 -12.93 -10.01
C ALA A 178 24.68 -12.05 -9.49
N LEU A 179 25.16 -11.09 -10.29
CA LEU A 179 26.28 -10.23 -9.95
C LEU A 179 25.93 -9.26 -8.80
N GLY A 180 24.75 -8.66 -8.83
CA GLY A 180 24.24 -7.76 -7.79
C GLY A 180 23.74 -8.49 -6.55
N ARG A 181 23.67 -9.82 -6.55
CA ARG A 181 23.05 -10.63 -5.48
C ARG A 181 21.68 -10.12 -5.10
N ILE A 182 20.88 -9.74 -6.11
CA ILE A 182 19.55 -9.15 -5.93
C ILE A 182 18.59 -10.24 -5.50
N CYS A 183 17.97 -10.07 -4.34
CA CYS A 183 16.96 -10.97 -3.77
C CYS A 183 17.34 -12.47 -3.88
N PRO A 184 18.46 -12.95 -3.28
CA PRO A 184 18.95 -14.31 -3.50
C PRO A 184 17.96 -15.40 -3.16
N THR A 185 17.11 -15.20 -2.16
CA THR A 185 16.04 -16.13 -1.79
C THR A 185 15.12 -16.45 -2.97
N MET A 186 14.79 -15.48 -3.82
CA MET A 186 13.92 -15.65 -4.98
C MET A 186 14.71 -15.87 -6.28
N LEU A 187 15.77 -15.08 -6.51
CA LEU A 187 16.40 -14.91 -7.81
C LEU A 187 17.73 -15.67 -8.00
N ALA A 188 18.28 -16.29 -6.95
CA ALA A 188 19.44 -17.17 -7.13
C ALA A 188 19.08 -18.29 -8.11
N ASP A 189 20.06 -18.67 -8.95
CA ASP A 189 19.90 -19.69 -9.99
C ASP A 189 18.64 -19.45 -10.84
N ALA A 190 18.47 -18.21 -11.33
CA ALA A 190 17.23 -17.74 -11.94
C ALA A 190 16.80 -18.57 -13.16
N GLY A 191 17.76 -19.15 -13.92
CA GLY A 191 17.46 -20.06 -15.03
C GLY A 191 17.10 -21.48 -14.61
N SER A 192 17.31 -21.86 -13.34
CA SER A 192 17.03 -23.23 -12.87
C SER A 192 15.53 -23.48 -12.68
N ILE A 193 15.05 -24.60 -13.24
CA ILE A 193 13.72 -25.15 -13.03
C ILE A 193 13.74 -26.42 -12.15
N ALA A 194 14.88 -26.74 -11.55
CA ALA A 194 15.02 -27.88 -10.65
C ALA A 194 14.01 -27.81 -9.48
N LYS A 195 13.51 -28.97 -9.04
CA LYS A 195 12.49 -29.06 -7.98
C LYS A 195 12.86 -28.28 -6.72
N LYS A 196 14.15 -28.35 -6.28
CA LYS A 196 14.63 -27.63 -5.10
C LYS A 196 14.51 -26.11 -5.23
N ASP A 197 14.82 -25.55 -6.42
CA ASP A 197 14.79 -24.11 -6.68
C ASP A 197 13.35 -23.62 -6.84
N GLN A 198 12.48 -24.41 -7.45
CA GLN A 198 11.06 -24.12 -7.52
C GLN A 198 10.41 -24.16 -6.13
N ALA A 199 10.77 -25.13 -5.29
CA ALA A 199 10.29 -25.22 -3.91
C ALA A 199 10.74 -24.03 -3.08
N ARG A 200 12.01 -23.59 -3.19
CA ARG A 200 12.51 -22.37 -2.55
C ARG A 200 11.67 -21.15 -2.94
N ARG A 201 11.47 -20.91 -4.25
CA ARG A 201 10.68 -19.77 -4.75
C ARG A 201 9.23 -19.82 -4.30
N ASN A 202 8.66 -21.03 -4.18
CA ASN A 202 7.31 -21.17 -3.65
C ASN A 202 7.24 -20.72 -2.18
N ARG A 203 8.15 -21.21 -1.33
CA ARG A 203 8.19 -20.82 0.09
C ARG A 203 8.43 -19.32 0.29
N VAL A 204 9.28 -18.70 -0.54
CA VAL A 204 9.45 -17.24 -0.49
C VAL A 204 8.18 -16.50 -0.91
N ARG A 205 7.47 -16.99 -1.94
CA ARG A 205 6.18 -16.41 -2.35
C ARG A 205 5.13 -16.56 -1.26
N GLU A 206 5.04 -17.73 -0.64
CA GLU A 206 4.16 -17.99 0.52
C GLU A 206 4.49 -17.03 1.67
N ARG A 207 5.76 -16.83 2.00
CA ARG A 207 6.17 -15.84 3.02
C ARG A 207 5.71 -14.42 2.69
N VAL A 208 5.79 -14.00 1.43
CA VAL A 208 5.28 -12.68 1.00
C VAL A 208 3.75 -12.62 1.13
N GLN A 209 3.05 -13.69 0.84
CA GLN A 209 1.60 -13.78 1.04
C GLN A 209 1.23 -13.70 2.53
N ASP A 210 1.99 -14.35 3.40
CA ASP A 210 1.81 -14.27 4.85
C ASP A 210 2.03 -12.83 5.35
N TYR A 211 3.08 -12.14 4.88
CA TYR A 211 3.29 -10.72 5.23
C TYR A 211 2.14 -9.83 4.76
N ASN A 212 1.63 -10.06 3.55
CA ASN A 212 0.48 -9.33 3.03
C ASN A 212 -0.79 -9.58 3.86
N ALA A 213 -1.01 -10.81 4.30
CA ALA A 213 -2.11 -11.16 5.19
C ALA A 213 -1.97 -10.46 6.55
N GLU A 214 -0.76 -10.43 7.13
CA GLU A 214 -0.52 -9.75 8.40
C GLU A 214 -0.62 -8.22 8.28
N MET A 215 -0.23 -7.64 7.16
CA MET A 215 -0.47 -6.22 6.89
C MET A 215 -1.98 -5.92 6.82
N ALA A 216 -2.76 -6.76 6.15
CA ALA A 216 -4.22 -6.63 6.08
C ALA A 216 -4.85 -6.72 7.49
N ASN A 217 -4.43 -7.70 8.30
CA ASN A 217 -4.90 -7.89 9.66
C ASN A 217 -4.55 -6.70 10.56
N ALA A 218 -3.33 -6.16 10.45
CA ALA A 218 -2.90 -4.99 11.19
C ALA A 218 -3.69 -3.73 10.79
N CYS A 219 -3.94 -3.55 9.49
CA CYS A 219 -4.75 -2.47 8.96
C CYS A 219 -6.22 -2.57 9.46
N ALA A 220 -6.79 -3.77 9.47
CA ALA A 220 -8.13 -4.01 10.02
C ALA A 220 -8.19 -3.67 11.53
N ALA A 221 -7.16 -4.03 12.30
CA ALA A 221 -7.06 -3.71 13.72
C ALA A 221 -6.91 -2.20 13.98
N TYR A 222 -6.28 -1.46 13.08
CA TYR A 222 -6.20 0.01 13.14
C TYR A 222 -7.59 0.66 12.99
N GLY A 223 -8.54 -0.01 12.36
CA GLY A 223 -9.91 0.42 12.19
C GLY A 223 -10.14 1.29 10.94
N PRO A 224 -11.19 2.15 10.94
CA PRO A 224 -11.63 2.87 9.73
C PRO A 224 -10.59 3.88 9.19
N GLY A 225 -9.58 4.22 9.98
CA GLY A 225 -8.44 5.05 9.57
C GLY A 225 -7.43 4.33 8.69
N CYS A 226 -7.55 3.02 8.47
CA CYS A 226 -6.68 2.27 7.57
C CYS A 226 -7.44 1.66 6.40
N ARG A 227 -6.81 1.68 5.22
CA ARG A 227 -7.26 0.98 4.01
C ARG A 227 -6.13 0.09 3.52
N TYR A 228 -6.43 -1.19 3.32
CA TYR A 228 -5.53 -2.13 2.66
C TYR A 228 -5.97 -2.33 1.22
N ASP A 229 -5.01 -2.51 0.30
CA ASP A 229 -5.29 -2.63 -1.14
C ASP A 229 -5.96 -3.95 -1.56
N GLY A 230 -6.33 -4.82 -0.62
CA GLY A 230 -6.94 -6.12 -0.91
C GLY A 230 -6.05 -7.08 -1.70
N GLY A 231 -4.74 -6.86 -1.73
CA GLY A 231 -3.80 -7.65 -2.52
C GLY A 231 -3.70 -7.21 -3.98
N ALA A 232 -4.18 -6.02 -4.32
CA ALA A 232 -4.21 -5.53 -5.70
C ALA A 232 -2.81 -5.38 -6.29
N VAL A 233 -1.83 -4.88 -5.52
CA VAL A 233 -0.44 -4.78 -5.96
C VAL A 233 0.20 -6.15 -6.10
N PHE A 234 -0.05 -7.09 -5.17
CA PHE A 234 0.46 -8.46 -5.27
C PHE A 234 -0.05 -9.17 -6.54
N SER A 235 -1.30 -8.94 -6.92
CA SER A 235 -1.96 -9.59 -8.04
C SER A 235 -1.76 -8.88 -9.38
N TYR A 236 -1.21 -7.65 -9.37
CA TYR A 236 -1.04 -6.87 -10.59
C TYR A 236 -0.18 -7.60 -11.62
N PRO A 237 -0.57 -7.63 -12.91
CA PRO A 237 0.12 -8.38 -13.96
C PRO A 237 1.35 -7.65 -14.50
N TYR A 238 2.33 -7.32 -13.64
CA TYR A 238 3.58 -6.68 -14.06
C TYR A 238 4.24 -7.42 -15.21
N THR A 239 4.83 -6.64 -16.15
CA THR A 239 5.68 -7.09 -17.25
C THR A 239 7.08 -6.48 -17.09
N LEU A 240 8.04 -6.87 -17.94
CA LEU A 240 9.38 -6.28 -17.93
C LEU A 240 9.38 -4.78 -18.28
N ASP A 241 8.35 -4.28 -18.99
CA ASP A 241 8.22 -2.86 -19.30
C ASP A 241 7.95 -1.99 -18.08
N HIS A 242 7.46 -2.60 -16.98
CA HIS A 242 7.26 -1.93 -15.69
C HIS A 242 8.52 -1.93 -14.81
N ILE A 243 9.59 -2.60 -15.26
CA ILE A 243 10.78 -2.85 -14.44
C ILE A 243 11.97 -2.05 -14.97
N SER A 244 12.76 -1.50 -14.07
CA SER A 244 13.97 -0.75 -14.41
C SER A 244 15.00 -1.66 -15.09
N LYS A 245 15.55 -1.21 -16.21
CA LYS A 245 16.64 -1.90 -16.92
C LYS A 245 18.01 -1.80 -16.19
N TRP A 246 18.06 -1.01 -15.12
CA TRP A 246 19.28 -0.82 -14.32
C TRP A 246 19.53 -1.95 -13.34
N ASP A 247 18.50 -2.68 -12.91
CA ASP A 247 18.66 -3.82 -12.01
C ASP A 247 17.69 -4.98 -12.29
N PHE A 248 16.73 -4.78 -13.19
CA PHE A 248 15.68 -5.74 -13.50
C PHE A 248 14.91 -6.20 -12.26
N PHE A 249 14.78 -5.31 -11.27
CA PHE A 249 14.12 -5.62 -9.99
C PHE A 249 13.13 -4.55 -9.56
N HIS A 250 13.56 -3.30 -9.50
CA HIS A 250 12.72 -2.20 -9.05
C HIS A 250 11.78 -1.69 -10.15
N PRO A 251 10.60 -1.18 -9.79
CA PRO A 251 9.72 -0.52 -10.76
C PRO A 251 10.39 0.70 -11.39
N ASN A 252 10.30 0.82 -12.70
CA ASN A 252 10.63 2.05 -13.42
C ASN A 252 9.46 3.06 -13.31
N ALA A 253 9.48 4.17 -14.06
CA ALA A 253 8.42 5.17 -14.03
C ALA A 253 7.03 4.60 -14.38
N ASP A 254 6.96 3.68 -15.35
CA ASP A 254 5.71 3.02 -15.74
C ASP A 254 5.23 2.06 -14.67
N GLY A 255 6.14 1.33 -14.01
CA GLY A 255 5.83 0.50 -12.86
C GLY A 255 5.33 1.32 -11.66
N GLN A 256 5.93 2.46 -11.40
CA GLN A 256 5.48 3.38 -10.36
C GLN A 256 4.09 3.96 -10.68
N ARG A 257 3.83 4.30 -11.95
CA ARG A 257 2.50 4.73 -12.40
C ARG A 257 1.46 3.61 -12.25
N ALA A 258 1.81 2.38 -12.59
CA ALA A 258 0.93 1.23 -12.41
C ALA A 258 0.58 1.01 -10.93
N LEU A 259 1.56 1.14 -10.01
CA LEU A 259 1.34 1.14 -8.57
C LEU A 259 0.37 2.24 -8.16
N ALA A 260 0.63 3.49 -8.56
CA ALA A 260 -0.22 4.64 -8.23
C ALA A 260 -1.67 4.42 -8.66
N GLN A 261 -1.89 3.99 -9.91
CA GLN A 261 -3.23 3.76 -10.46
C GLN A 261 -3.97 2.62 -9.76
N THR A 262 -3.24 1.54 -9.44
CA THR A 262 -3.82 0.35 -8.80
C THR A 262 -4.24 0.65 -7.37
N THR A 263 -3.39 1.36 -6.62
CA THR A 263 -3.58 1.61 -5.20
C THR A 263 -4.56 2.76 -4.92
N PHE A 264 -4.54 3.82 -5.72
CA PHE A 264 -5.40 4.98 -5.48
C PHE A 264 -6.89 4.62 -5.52
N LYS A 265 -7.29 3.73 -6.43
CA LYS A 265 -8.68 3.25 -6.56
C LYS A 265 -9.21 2.53 -5.32
N MET A 266 -8.31 2.00 -4.49
CA MET A 266 -8.64 1.25 -3.28
C MET A 266 -8.61 2.12 -2.01
N GLY A 267 -8.33 3.41 -2.18
CA GLY A 267 -8.09 4.35 -1.10
C GLY A 267 -9.34 4.85 -0.37
N PHE A 268 -9.23 6.04 0.22
CA PHE A 268 -10.28 6.67 1.00
C PHE A 268 -11.32 7.38 0.12
N PRO A 269 -12.56 7.65 0.64
CA PRO A 269 -13.64 8.24 -0.17
C PRO A 269 -13.35 9.64 -0.75
N TRP A 270 -12.44 10.45 -0.14
CA TRP A 270 -12.02 11.74 -0.74
C TRP A 270 -11.21 11.55 -2.03
N VAL A 271 -10.89 10.31 -2.36
CA VAL A 271 -10.28 9.88 -3.62
C VAL A 271 -11.31 9.63 -4.72
N MET A 272 -12.61 9.59 -4.39
CA MET A 272 -13.66 9.26 -5.36
C MET A 272 -14.00 10.46 -6.24
N ASP A 273 -14.24 10.14 -7.52
CA ASP A 273 -14.55 10.99 -8.67
C ASP A 273 -15.38 12.24 -8.32
N PRO A 274 -14.94 13.47 -8.70
CA PRO A 274 -15.72 14.70 -8.54
C PRO A 274 -17.12 14.63 -9.16
N LEU A 275 -17.34 13.74 -10.13
CA LEU A 275 -18.66 13.58 -10.80
C LEU A 275 -19.72 12.90 -9.92
N THR A 276 -19.33 12.24 -8.82
CA THR A 276 -20.29 11.65 -7.86
C THR A 276 -20.65 12.58 -6.71
N GLN A 277 -20.04 13.76 -6.61
CA GLN A 277 -20.29 14.77 -5.57
C GLN A 277 -21.23 15.91 -6.05
N ALA A 278 -21.83 15.82 -7.21
CA ALA A 278 -22.84 16.79 -7.64
C ALA A 278 -24.03 16.74 -6.65
N PRO A 279 -24.41 17.85 -6.00
CA PRO A 279 -25.59 17.87 -5.17
C PRO A 279 -26.81 17.50 -6.03
N PRO A 280 -27.80 16.79 -5.48
CA PRO A 280 -29.01 16.48 -6.23
C PRO A 280 -29.61 17.80 -6.74
N ALA A 281 -29.84 17.88 -8.05
CA ALA A 281 -30.47 19.02 -8.66
C ALA A 281 -31.79 19.33 -7.91
N LEU A 282 -31.86 20.51 -7.33
CA LEU A 282 -33.11 21.01 -6.72
C LEU A 282 -34.20 20.94 -7.80
N ALA A 283 -35.10 19.97 -7.66
CA ALA A 283 -36.30 19.93 -8.47
C ALA A 283 -37.07 21.22 -8.19
N ARG A 284 -37.29 22.01 -9.24
CA ARG A 284 -38.16 23.17 -9.26
C ARG A 284 -39.60 22.72 -9.39
#